data_96ceae6d4a36f999b9825c68d780b4e0
#
_entry.id   96ceae6d4a36f999b9825c68d780b4e0
#
_cell.length_a   1.000
_cell.length_b   1.000
_cell.length_c   1.000
_cell.angle_alpha   90.00
_cell.angle_beta   90.00
_cell.angle_gamma   90.00
#
_symmetry.space_group_name_H-M   'P 1'
#
loop_
_entity.id
_entity.type
_entity.pdbx_description
1 polymer ?
#
loop_
_entity_poly.entity_id
_entity_poly.type
_entity_poly.pdbx_seq_one_letter_code
_entity_poly.pdbx_strand_id
1 'polypeptide(L)'
;INIILVSQVFSEHSICFAIQPEAVEVAESLLKNEFAFELKKHFIDSIKIEENLSLIAVVGEGMRHTPGISGQLFSVLGNKNVNIIAIAQGSSERNISFIINNEDVKPAIRSLHSYLFSAQNTGNIFIIGTGLVGTELIKLLHEKKDLCVCGISNSRKMILNQNGVNLDTVMDDLDGGEIANLDQFISKAIDAPNSIFVDVTSSPDVAEQTAFLIE
;
A
#
# COMPACT_ATOMS: atom_id res chain seq x y z
N ILE A 1 2.74 31.43 -16.47
CA ILE A 1 2.94 30.59 -15.27
C ILE A 1 2.26 29.25 -15.53
N ASN A 2 2.99 28.17 -15.35
CA ASN A 2 2.42 26.83 -15.48
C ASN A 2 1.92 26.35 -14.10
N ILE A 3 0.63 26.01 -14.02
CA ILE A 3 0.03 25.47 -12.80
C ILE A 3 0.11 23.94 -12.86
N ILE A 4 0.70 23.33 -11.85
CA ILE A 4 0.97 21.89 -11.78
C ILE A 4 -0.20 21.15 -11.12
N LEU A 5 -0.78 21.75 -10.07
CA LEU A 5 -1.87 21.19 -9.30
C LEU A 5 -2.77 22.33 -8.82
N VAL A 6 -4.09 22.10 -8.82
CA VAL A 6 -5.07 23.00 -8.23
C VAL A 6 -5.94 22.19 -7.27
N SER A 7 -6.13 22.72 -6.07
CA SER A 7 -7.06 22.19 -5.08
C SER A 7 -7.96 23.32 -4.56
N GLN A 8 -9.26 23.07 -4.52
CA GLN A 8 -10.24 24.03 -4.01
C GLN A 8 -11.05 23.38 -2.90
N VAL A 9 -11.10 24.05 -1.75
CA VAL A 9 -11.86 23.59 -0.59
C VAL A 9 -13.01 24.55 -0.32
N PHE A 10 -14.24 24.08 -0.47
CA PHE A 10 -15.43 24.91 -0.30
C PHE A 10 -15.62 25.43 1.13
N SER A 11 -15.27 24.61 2.13
CA SER A 11 -15.47 24.96 3.55
C SER A 11 -14.52 26.04 4.05
N GLU A 12 -13.33 26.16 3.46
CA GLU A 12 -12.32 27.11 3.89
C GLU A 12 -12.24 28.38 3.00
N HIS A 13 -13.05 28.43 1.95
CA HIS A 13 -13.03 29.53 0.96
C HIS A 13 -11.65 29.80 0.40
N SER A 14 -10.81 28.76 0.30
CA SER A 14 -9.45 28.84 -0.17
C SER A 14 -9.25 28.13 -1.50
N ILE A 15 -8.37 28.67 -2.32
CA ILE A 15 -7.88 28.04 -3.55
C ILE A 15 -6.39 27.89 -3.40
N CYS A 16 -5.89 26.66 -3.47
CA CYS A 16 -4.47 26.35 -3.45
C CYS A 16 -4.04 25.88 -4.83
N PHE A 17 -2.86 26.30 -5.27
CA PHE A 17 -2.26 25.79 -6.50
C PHE A 17 -0.75 25.68 -6.34
N ALA A 18 -0.17 24.69 -7.02
CA ALA A 18 1.27 24.48 -7.05
C ALA A 18 1.85 24.98 -8.37
N ILE A 19 2.97 25.65 -8.30
CA ILE A 19 3.76 26.18 -9.42
C ILE A 19 5.23 25.84 -9.23
N GLN A 20 6.02 26.02 -10.29
CA GLN A 20 7.47 25.90 -10.18
C GLN A 20 8.07 27.04 -9.34
N PRO A 21 9.14 26.82 -8.57
CA PRO A 21 9.76 27.81 -7.70
C PRO A 21 10.13 29.11 -8.44
N GLU A 22 10.59 29.01 -9.68
CA GLU A 22 11.02 30.14 -10.49
C GLU A 22 9.87 31.10 -10.86
N ALA A 23 8.63 30.64 -10.74
CA ALA A 23 7.46 31.44 -11.06
C ALA A 23 6.82 32.11 -9.83
N VAL A 24 7.32 31.87 -8.63
CA VAL A 24 6.68 32.31 -7.37
C VAL A 24 6.61 33.81 -7.26
N GLU A 25 7.72 34.53 -7.46
CA GLU A 25 7.77 36.01 -7.37
C GLU A 25 6.81 36.67 -8.36
N VAL A 26 6.78 36.16 -9.59
CA VAL A 26 5.90 36.69 -10.65
C VAL A 26 4.44 36.41 -10.31
N ALA A 27 4.14 35.19 -9.84
CA ALA A 27 2.79 34.79 -9.42
C ALA A 27 2.27 35.64 -8.27
N GLU A 28 3.09 35.84 -7.24
CA GLU A 28 2.75 36.67 -6.08
C GLU A 28 2.43 38.10 -6.48
N SER A 29 3.28 38.69 -7.32
CA SER A 29 3.08 40.06 -7.82
C SER A 29 1.78 40.19 -8.62
N LEU A 30 1.51 39.26 -9.53
CA LEU A 30 0.29 39.27 -10.33
C LEU A 30 -0.96 39.11 -9.46
N LEU A 31 -0.94 38.19 -8.50
CA LEU A 31 -2.07 37.98 -7.60
C LEU A 31 -2.33 39.19 -6.70
N LYS A 32 -1.28 39.79 -6.14
CA LYS A 32 -1.41 41.01 -5.33
C LYS A 32 -1.99 42.19 -6.13
N ASN A 33 -1.63 42.30 -7.39
CA ASN A 33 -2.16 43.35 -8.26
C ASN A 33 -3.61 43.08 -8.64
N GLU A 34 -3.94 41.86 -9.07
CA GLU A 34 -5.27 41.45 -9.49
C GLU A 34 -6.29 41.57 -8.35
N PHE A 35 -5.92 41.09 -7.17
CA PHE A 35 -6.78 41.05 -5.98
C PHE A 35 -6.53 42.19 -4.99
N ALA A 36 -5.96 43.32 -5.47
CA ALA A 36 -5.61 44.44 -4.62
C ALA A 36 -6.82 45.05 -3.88
N PHE A 37 -7.99 45.09 -4.53
CA PHE A 37 -9.21 45.61 -3.95
C PHE A 37 -9.76 44.67 -2.90
N GLU A 38 -9.83 43.39 -3.18
CA GLU A 38 -10.33 42.32 -2.29
C GLU A 38 -9.46 42.17 -1.03
N LEU A 39 -8.14 42.25 -1.20
CA LEU A 39 -7.18 42.26 -0.09
C LEU A 39 -7.37 43.51 0.79
N LYS A 40 -7.53 44.67 0.19
CA LYS A 40 -7.76 45.95 0.92
C LYS A 40 -9.09 45.96 1.68
N LYS A 41 -10.10 45.28 1.14
CA LYS A 41 -11.43 45.17 1.75
C LYS A 41 -11.60 43.98 2.68
N HIS A 42 -10.55 43.17 2.85
CA HIS A 42 -10.57 41.93 3.63
C HIS A 42 -11.60 40.90 3.12
N PHE A 43 -11.89 40.91 1.80
CA PHE A 43 -12.63 39.83 1.15
C PHE A 43 -11.73 38.62 0.90
N ILE A 44 -10.44 38.85 0.74
CA ILE A 44 -9.36 37.89 0.76
C ILE A 44 -8.47 38.25 1.95
N ASP A 45 -8.26 37.31 2.87
CA ASP A 45 -7.47 37.53 4.07
C ASP A 45 -5.98 37.68 3.76
N SER A 46 -5.43 36.77 2.98
CA SER A 46 -4.01 36.80 2.61
C SER A 46 -3.69 35.87 1.45
N ILE A 47 -2.58 36.14 0.77
CA ILE A 47 -1.91 35.21 -0.13
C ILE A 47 -0.77 34.58 0.65
N LYS A 48 -0.80 33.26 0.82
CA LYS A 48 0.24 32.49 1.53
C LYS A 48 1.09 31.73 0.53
N ILE A 49 2.39 31.74 0.74
CA ILE A 49 3.35 30.99 -0.06
C ILE A 49 4.00 29.96 0.85
N GLU A 50 4.00 28.71 0.41
CA GLU A 50 4.71 27.62 1.06
C GLU A 50 5.76 27.07 0.11
N GLU A 51 7.00 26.97 0.60
CA GLU A 51 8.17 26.56 -0.18
C GLU A 51 8.71 25.22 0.34
N ASN A 52 9.71 24.68 -0.35
CA ASN A 52 10.36 23.41 -0.02
C ASN A 52 9.39 22.21 -0.03
N LEU A 53 8.46 22.24 -0.97
CA LEU A 53 7.48 21.20 -1.18
C LEU A 53 7.82 20.35 -2.40
N SER A 54 7.36 19.12 -2.41
CA SER A 54 7.49 18.18 -3.54
C SER A 54 6.15 17.58 -3.90
N LEU A 55 5.88 17.49 -5.20
CA LEU A 55 4.75 16.76 -5.74
C LEU A 55 5.17 15.33 -6.04
N ILE A 56 4.43 14.38 -5.50
CA ILE A 56 4.53 12.96 -5.84
C ILE A 56 3.26 12.55 -6.55
N ALA A 57 3.42 11.80 -7.64
CA ALA A 57 2.30 11.18 -8.35
C ALA A 57 2.47 9.67 -8.39
N VAL A 58 1.46 8.95 -7.95
CA VAL A 58 1.33 7.50 -8.15
C VAL A 58 0.46 7.29 -9.37
N VAL A 59 0.97 6.60 -10.37
CA VAL A 59 0.31 6.38 -11.66
C VAL A 59 0.22 4.89 -11.95
N GLY A 60 -0.96 4.39 -12.29
CA GLY A 60 -1.17 2.99 -12.62
C GLY A 60 -2.54 2.69 -13.20
N GLU A 61 -2.59 1.84 -14.22
CA GLU A 61 -3.85 1.36 -14.82
C GLU A 61 -4.70 0.56 -13.82
N GLY A 62 -4.07 -0.26 -12.98
CA GLY A 62 -4.73 -1.08 -11.97
C GLY A 62 -5.35 -0.31 -10.81
N MET A 63 -5.20 1.02 -10.76
CA MET A 63 -5.84 1.86 -9.74
C MET A 63 -7.32 2.14 -10.06
N ARG A 64 -7.67 2.10 -11.34
CA ARG A 64 -9.02 2.40 -11.80
C ARG A 64 -10.03 1.35 -11.28
N HIS A 65 -11.14 1.82 -10.72
CA HIS A 65 -12.20 0.99 -10.14
C HIS A 65 -11.74 0.03 -9.03
N THR A 66 -10.58 0.30 -8.41
CA THR A 66 -10.07 -0.51 -7.30
C THR A 66 -10.35 0.21 -5.98
N PRO A 67 -11.37 -0.22 -5.22
CA PRO A 67 -11.71 0.40 -3.94
C PRO A 67 -10.55 0.29 -2.93
N GLY A 68 -10.38 1.35 -2.13
CA GLY A 68 -9.43 1.34 -1.01
C GLY A 68 -8.00 1.71 -1.35
N ILE A 69 -7.62 1.83 -2.63
CA ILE A 69 -6.21 2.07 -3.02
C ILE A 69 -5.66 3.39 -2.44
N SER A 70 -6.45 4.47 -2.50
CA SER A 70 -6.06 5.77 -1.90
C SER A 70 -5.88 5.66 -0.39
N GLY A 71 -6.79 4.97 0.29
CA GLY A 71 -6.69 4.74 1.74
C GLY A 71 -5.42 3.98 2.12
N GLN A 72 -5.07 2.96 1.38
CA GLN A 72 -3.86 2.17 1.59
C GLN A 72 -2.59 2.99 1.34
N LEU A 73 -2.52 3.73 0.24
CA LEU A 73 -1.38 4.61 -0.07
C LEU A 73 -1.15 5.64 1.04
N PHE A 74 -2.21 6.29 1.51
CA PHE A 74 -2.10 7.29 2.58
C PHE A 74 -1.80 6.66 3.95
N SER A 75 -2.28 5.45 4.22
CA SER A 75 -1.89 4.71 5.43
C SER A 75 -0.40 4.37 5.46
N VAL A 76 0.17 3.98 4.32
CA VAL A 76 1.61 3.72 4.19
C VAL A 76 2.43 4.98 4.50
N LEU A 77 2.00 6.14 4.01
CA LEU A 77 2.66 7.43 4.28
C LEU A 77 2.52 7.84 5.74
N GLY A 78 1.30 7.72 6.31
CA GLY A 78 1.03 8.03 7.70
C GLY A 78 1.85 7.18 8.69
N ASN A 79 2.03 5.89 8.40
CA ASN A 79 2.87 4.99 9.20
C ASN A 79 4.37 5.39 9.20
N LYS A 80 4.77 6.26 8.28
CA LYS A 80 6.12 6.84 8.21
C LYS A 80 6.17 8.29 8.70
N ASN A 81 5.09 8.78 9.32
CA ASN A 81 4.92 10.16 9.77
C ASN A 81 5.06 11.20 8.65
N VAL A 82 4.79 10.83 7.40
CA VAL A 82 4.79 11.76 6.27
C VAL A 82 3.48 12.52 6.27
N ASN A 83 3.55 13.86 6.41
CA ASN A 83 2.39 14.74 6.34
C ASN A 83 2.05 15.07 4.88
N ILE A 84 0.77 14.98 4.52
CA ILE A 84 0.25 15.33 3.20
C ILE A 84 -0.40 16.71 3.29
N ILE A 85 0.10 17.65 2.48
CA ILE A 85 -0.33 19.04 2.47
C ILE A 85 -1.52 19.25 1.52
N ALA A 86 -1.47 18.65 0.35
CA ALA A 86 -2.54 18.71 -0.64
C ALA A 86 -2.65 17.41 -1.43
N ILE A 87 -3.86 17.11 -1.90
CA ILE A 87 -4.16 15.90 -2.67
C ILE A 87 -4.96 16.31 -3.90
N ALA A 88 -4.64 15.71 -5.04
CA ALA A 88 -5.45 15.77 -6.25
C ALA A 88 -5.53 14.40 -6.90
N GLN A 89 -6.76 14.00 -7.26
CA GLN A 89 -7.02 12.79 -8.01
C GLN A 89 -7.83 13.14 -9.26
N GLY A 90 -7.35 12.72 -10.42
CA GLY A 90 -8.06 12.94 -11.68
C GLY A 90 -9.28 12.02 -11.80
N SER A 91 -10.30 12.46 -12.53
CA SER A 91 -11.52 11.68 -12.82
C SER A 91 -11.25 10.37 -13.58
N SER A 92 -10.07 10.21 -14.17
CA SER A 92 -9.63 8.97 -14.81
C SER A 92 -9.29 7.85 -13.81
N GLU A 93 -9.13 8.18 -12.54
CA GLU A 93 -8.69 7.28 -11.44
C GLU A 93 -7.34 6.58 -11.69
N ARG A 94 -6.56 7.07 -12.68
CA ARG A 94 -5.28 6.49 -13.08
C ARG A 94 -4.09 7.10 -12.36
N ASN A 95 -4.33 8.22 -11.65
CA ASN A 95 -3.29 8.90 -10.90
C ASN A 95 -3.84 9.46 -9.59
N ILE A 96 -3.00 9.42 -8.57
CA ILE A 96 -3.18 10.13 -7.31
C ILE A 96 -1.93 10.99 -7.12
N SER A 97 -2.11 12.30 -7.04
CA SER A 97 -1.03 13.24 -6.81
C SER A 97 -1.18 13.87 -5.44
N PHE A 98 -0.08 14.07 -4.74
CA PHE A 98 -0.08 14.72 -3.44
C PHE A 98 1.21 15.50 -3.20
N ILE A 99 1.11 16.52 -2.36
CA ILE A 99 2.20 17.42 -2.00
C ILE A 99 2.64 17.12 -0.58
N ILE A 100 3.94 16.99 -0.38
CA ILE A 100 4.60 16.76 0.90
C ILE A 100 5.82 17.67 1.07
N ASN A 101 6.38 17.74 2.26
CA ASN A 101 7.66 18.40 2.47
C ASN A 101 8.79 17.72 1.70
N ASN A 102 9.74 18.48 1.22
CA ASN A 102 10.85 17.96 0.42
C ASN A 102 11.73 16.97 1.20
N GLU A 103 11.86 17.14 2.50
CA GLU A 103 12.61 16.22 3.38
C GLU A 103 11.98 14.83 3.47
N ASP A 104 10.65 14.72 3.30
CA ASP A 104 9.89 13.48 3.37
C ASP A 104 9.88 12.66 2.07
N VAL A 105 10.42 13.20 0.96
CA VAL A 105 10.38 12.55 -0.35
C VAL A 105 11.03 11.17 -0.35
N LYS A 106 12.22 11.05 0.22
CA LYS A 106 12.94 9.76 0.26
C LYS A 106 12.20 8.67 1.04
N PRO A 107 11.76 8.91 2.30
CA PRO A 107 10.99 7.91 3.04
C PRO A 107 9.64 7.61 2.38
N ALA A 108 8.95 8.62 1.82
CA ALA A 108 7.69 8.44 1.11
C ALA A 108 7.84 7.51 -0.10
N ILE A 109 8.77 7.83 -1.01
CA ILE A 109 9.00 7.02 -2.23
C ILE A 109 9.39 5.59 -1.87
N ARG A 110 10.30 5.38 -0.92
CA ARG A 110 10.71 4.03 -0.50
C ARG A 110 9.55 3.21 0.04
N SER A 111 8.71 3.82 0.86
CA SER A 111 7.56 3.14 1.49
C SER A 111 6.49 2.81 0.47
N LEU A 112 6.16 3.75 -0.41
CA LEU A 112 5.22 3.53 -1.50
C LEU A 112 5.72 2.48 -2.49
N HIS A 113 7.01 2.54 -2.86
CA HIS A 113 7.61 1.54 -3.74
C HIS A 113 7.56 0.14 -3.11
N SER A 114 7.96 0.01 -1.84
CA SER A 114 7.85 -1.26 -1.13
C SER A 114 6.40 -1.75 -1.10
N TYR A 115 5.45 -0.89 -0.80
CA TYR A 115 4.03 -1.26 -0.78
C TYR A 115 3.53 -1.70 -2.16
N LEU A 116 3.79 -0.90 -3.20
CA LEU A 116 3.24 -1.14 -4.54
C LEU A 116 3.90 -2.32 -5.27
N PHE A 117 5.18 -2.56 -5.03
CA PHE A 117 5.96 -3.52 -5.81
C PHE A 117 6.42 -4.74 -5.02
N SER A 118 6.53 -4.69 -3.70
CA SER A 118 6.86 -5.87 -2.91
C SER A 118 5.64 -6.78 -2.70
N ALA A 119 4.46 -6.20 -2.46
CA ALA A 119 3.23 -6.97 -2.31
C ALA A 119 2.73 -7.60 -3.61
N GLN A 120 3.07 -7.03 -4.78
CA GLN A 120 2.66 -7.59 -6.08
C GLN A 120 3.57 -8.70 -6.60
N ASN A 121 4.81 -8.79 -6.09
CA ASN A 121 5.78 -9.80 -6.52
C ASN A 121 6.04 -10.89 -5.47
N THR A 122 5.47 -10.76 -4.27
CA THR A 122 5.59 -11.82 -3.27
C THR A 122 4.48 -12.84 -3.48
N GLY A 123 4.82 -14.04 -3.87
CA GLY A 123 3.90 -15.17 -3.83
C GLY A 123 3.59 -15.48 -2.36
N ASN A 124 2.32 -15.38 -1.98
CA ASN A 124 1.86 -15.74 -0.63
C ASN A 124 1.62 -17.24 -0.57
N ILE A 125 2.46 -17.96 0.14
CA ILE A 125 2.45 -19.42 0.21
C ILE A 125 1.69 -19.89 1.43
N PHE A 126 0.80 -20.85 1.21
CA PHE A 126 0.07 -21.56 2.23
C PHE A 126 0.39 -23.05 2.10
N ILE A 127 0.99 -23.65 3.14
CA ILE A 127 1.49 -25.04 3.11
C ILE A 127 0.65 -25.89 4.05
N ILE A 128 0.08 -26.97 3.54
CA ILE A 128 -0.52 -28.02 4.36
C ILE A 128 0.37 -29.26 4.32
N GLY A 129 0.77 -29.71 5.51
CA GLY A 129 1.65 -30.84 5.71
C GLY A 129 3.05 -30.41 6.13
N THR A 130 3.47 -30.83 7.33
CA THR A 130 4.79 -30.56 7.90
C THR A 130 5.58 -31.85 8.12
N GLY A 131 5.30 -32.89 7.29
CA GLY A 131 6.10 -34.10 7.23
C GLY A 131 7.47 -33.87 6.57
N LEU A 132 8.11 -34.93 6.14
CA LEU A 132 9.45 -34.87 5.56
C LEU A 132 9.53 -33.87 4.39
N VAL A 133 8.57 -33.95 3.45
CA VAL A 133 8.54 -33.07 2.28
C VAL A 133 8.25 -31.62 2.66
N GLY A 134 7.25 -31.39 3.54
CA GLY A 134 6.90 -30.04 3.99
C GLY A 134 8.03 -29.35 4.74
N THR A 135 8.73 -30.07 5.59
CA THR A 135 9.90 -29.54 6.31
C THR A 135 11.03 -29.14 5.36
N GLU A 136 11.34 -29.94 4.36
CA GLU A 136 12.36 -29.61 3.37
C GLU A 136 11.91 -28.44 2.47
N LEU A 137 10.64 -28.36 2.11
CA LEU A 137 10.08 -27.22 1.37
C LEU A 137 10.22 -25.91 2.18
N ILE A 138 9.90 -25.92 3.47
CA ILE A 138 10.05 -24.75 4.37
C ILE A 138 11.51 -24.27 4.40
N LYS A 139 12.48 -25.18 4.48
CA LYS A 139 13.92 -24.82 4.43
C LYS A 139 14.30 -24.19 3.09
N LEU A 140 13.82 -24.72 1.97
CA LEU A 140 14.09 -24.15 0.65
C LEU A 140 13.48 -22.76 0.47
N LEU A 141 12.29 -22.52 1.04
CA LEU A 141 11.62 -21.24 0.99
C LEU A 141 12.31 -20.16 1.83
N HIS A 142 13.04 -20.53 2.86
CA HIS A 142 13.82 -19.60 3.67
C HIS A 142 14.83 -18.77 2.87
N GLU A 143 15.36 -19.31 1.79
CA GLU A 143 16.32 -18.62 0.90
C GLU A 143 15.64 -17.73 -0.15
N LYS A 144 14.29 -17.81 -0.29
CA LYS A 144 13.55 -17.13 -1.35
C LYS A 144 12.94 -15.83 -0.82
N LYS A 145 13.51 -14.69 -1.23
CA LYS A 145 13.04 -13.35 -0.80
C LYS A 145 11.74 -12.89 -1.47
N ASP A 146 11.40 -13.50 -2.60
CA ASP A 146 10.23 -13.14 -3.42
C ASP A 146 8.99 -13.96 -3.02
N LEU A 147 9.09 -14.82 -2.00
CA LEU A 147 8.03 -15.68 -1.50
C LEU A 147 7.81 -15.43 -0.02
N CYS A 148 6.55 -15.28 0.37
CA CYS A 148 6.15 -15.08 1.75
C CYS A 148 5.31 -16.27 2.20
N VAL A 149 5.75 -17.02 3.18
CA VAL A 149 4.95 -18.11 3.75
C VAL A 149 3.96 -17.51 4.73
N CYS A 150 2.69 -17.42 4.35
CA CYS A 150 1.61 -16.80 5.12
C CYS A 150 0.81 -17.77 5.96
N GLY A 151 0.91 -19.07 5.68
CA GLY A 151 0.21 -20.10 6.43
C GLY A 151 0.93 -21.45 6.40
N ILE A 152 0.97 -22.10 7.54
CA ILE A 152 1.45 -23.49 7.68
C ILE A 152 0.48 -24.24 8.56
N SER A 153 0.08 -25.44 8.11
CA SER A 153 -0.81 -26.32 8.86
C SER A 153 -0.33 -27.77 8.83
N ASN A 154 -0.54 -28.45 9.92
CA ASN A 154 -0.47 -29.90 9.99
C ASN A 154 -1.85 -30.50 10.37
N SER A 155 -1.94 -31.79 10.68
CA SER A 155 -3.20 -32.43 11.05
C SER A 155 -3.80 -31.95 12.38
N ARG A 156 -3.07 -31.18 13.19
CA ARG A 156 -3.49 -30.78 14.54
C ARG A 156 -3.49 -29.28 14.76
N LYS A 157 -2.54 -28.58 14.17
CA LYS A 157 -2.26 -27.17 14.43
C LYS A 157 -2.05 -26.39 13.15
N MET A 158 -2.31 -25.09 13.20
CA MET A 158 -2.02 -24.17 12.12
C MET A 158 -1.52 -22.82 12.65
N ILE A 159 -0.74 -22.13 11.82
CA ILE A 159 -0.34 -20.74 11.98
C ILE A 159 -0.74 -19.98 10.72
N LEU A 160 -1.34 -18.81 10.90
CA LEU A 160 -1.69 -17.88 9.83
C LEU A 160 -1.14 -16.50 10.18
N ASN A 161 -0.34 -15.92 9.28
CA ASN A 161 0.19 -14.57 9.41
C ASN A 161 0.32 -13.92 8.03
N GLN A 162 -0.50 -12.94 7.73
CA GLN A 162 -0.52 -12.24 6.44
C GLN A 162 0.81 -11.52 6.10
N ASN A 163 1.62 -11.22 7.10
CA ASN A 163 2.93 -10.58 6.92
C ASN A 163 4.08 -11.59 6.84
N GLY A 164 3.76 -12.87 6.82
CA GLY A 164 4.71 -13.98 6.81
C GLY A 164 4.98 -14.57 8.19
N VAL A 165 5.15 -15.89 8.23
CA VAL A 165 5.58 -16.62 9.42
C VAL A 165 7.10 -16.64 9.50
N ASN A 166 7.65 -16.63 10.72
CA ASN A 166 9.10 -16.78 10.92
C ASN A 166 9.52 -18.23 10.67
N LEU A 167 10.21 -18.47 9.56
CA LEU A 167 10.59 -19.83 9.16
C LEU A 167 11.69 -20.44 10.04
N ASP A 168 12.44 -19.64 10.81
CA ASP A 168 13.45 -20.14 11.75
C ASP A 168 12.81 -20.84 12.97
N THR A 169 11.66 -20.35 13.42
CA THR A 169 10.98 -20.82 14.63
C THR A 169 9.66 -21.53 14.35
N VAL A 170 9.27 -21.62 13.08
CA VAL A 170 7.93 -22.04 12.67
C VAL A 170 7.50 -23.41 13.19
N MET A 171 8.41 -24.36 13.35
CA MET A 171 8.08 -25.69 13.84
C MET A 171 7.72 -25.65 15.34
N ASP A 172 8.44 -24.84 16.11
CA ASP A 172 8.17 -24.63 17.55
C ASP A 172 6.90 -23.77 17.72
N ASP A 173 6.76 -22.74 16.91
CA ASP A 173 5.58 -21.86 16.91
C ASP A 173 4.30 -22.62 16.53
N LEU A 174 4.40 -23.60 15.63
CA LEU A 174 3.26 -24.42 15.19
C LEU A 174 2.70 -25.27 16.34
N ASP A 175 3.53 -25.77 17.23
CA ASP A 175 3.07 -26.50 18.41
C ASP A 175 2.23 -25.63 19.36
N GLY A 176 2.53 -24.34 19.43
CA GLY A 176 1.72 -23.31 20.12
C GLY A 176 0.57 -22.73 19.30
N GLY A 177 0.45 -23.08 18.02
CA GLY A 177 -0.52 -22.52 17.09
C GLY A 177 -1.99 -22.85 17.38
N GLU A 178 -2.88 -22.32 16.57
CA GLU A 178 -4.33 -22.58 16.63
C GLU A 178 -4.64 -24.04 16.26
N ILE A 179 -5.82 -24.53 16.65
CA ILE A 179 -6.29 -25.85 16.21
C ILE A 179 -6.49 -25.80 14.69
N ALA A 180 -5.97 -26.81 13.99
CA ALA A 180 -6.09 -26.90 12.54
C ALA A 180 -7.56 -26.88 12.10
N ASN A 181 -7.88 -25.97 11.20
CA ASN A 181 -9.17 -25.84 10.55
C ASN A 181 -8.96 -25.61 9.06
N LEU A 182 -9.24 -26.62 8.25
CA LEU A 182 -8.95 -26.60 6.81
C LEU A 182 -9.77 -25.54 6.08
N ASP A 183 -11.05 -25.37 6.41
CA ASP A 183 -11.91 -24.38 5.77
C ASP A 183 -11.42 -22.95 6.02
N GLN A 184 -11.03 -22.65 7.27
CA GLN A 184 -10.45 -21.38 7.64
C GLN A 184 -9.11 -21.14 6.92
N PHE A 185 -8.28 -22.17 6.82
CA PHE A 185 -6.97 -22.09 6.16
C PHE A 185 -7.12 -21.82 4.66
N ILE A 186 -8.03 -22.52 4.00
CA ILE A 186 -8.35 -22.34 2.58
C ILE A 186 -8.95 -20.94 2.33
N SER A 187 -9.91 -20.51 3.17
CA SER A 187 -10.48 -19.16 3.02
C SER A 187 -9.41 -18.08 3.08
N LYS A 188 -8.44 -18.18 3.99
CA LYS A 188 -7.32 -17.24 4.09
C LYS A 188 -6.38 -17.29 2.89
N ALA A 189 -6.20 -18.47 2.30
CA ALA A 189 -5.42 -18.60 1.08
C ALA A 189 -6.14 -17.98 -0.12
N ILE A 190 -7.45 -18.13 -0.26
CA ILE A 190 -8.26 -17.52 -1.33
C ILE A 190 -8.25 -16.00 -1.22
N ASP A 191 -8.37 -15.44 0.00
CA ASP A 191 -8.41 -14.01 0.24
C ASP A 191 -7.04 -13.32 0.02
N ALA A 192 -5.95 -14.08 0.00
CA ALA A 192 -4.61 -13.54 -0.15
C ALA A 192 -4.27 -13.27 -1.63
N PRO A 193 -3.71 -12.10 -1.98
CA PRO A 193 -3.27 -11.83 -3.34
C PRO A 193 -2.08 -12.74 -3.72
N ASN A 194 -1.98 -13.12 -5.00
CA ASN A 194 -0.91 -13.99 -5.53
C ASN A 194 -0.69 -15.26 -4.68
N SER A 195 -1.78 -15.86 -4.25
CA SER A 195 -1.75 -17.02 -3.36
C SER A 195 -1.26 -18.28 -4.09
N ILE A 196 -0.38 -19.02 -3.42
CA ILE A 196 0.10 -20.33 -3.84
C ILE A 196 -0.25 -21.31 -2.72
N PHE A 197 -1.15 -22.22 -3.00
CA PHE A 197 -1.51 -23.26 -2.07
C PHE A 197 -0.70 -24.52 -2.36
N VAL A 198 -0.08 -25.09 -1.33
CA VAL A 198 0.80 -26.27 -1.46
C VAL A 198 0.34 -27.36 -0.52
N ASP A 199 -0.19 -28.42 -1.09
CA ASP A 199 -0.51 -29.65 -0.35
C ASP A 199 0.65 -30.65 -0.46
N VAL A 200 1.29 -30.93 0.66
CA VAL A 200 2.34 -31.96 0.81
C VAL A 200 1.95 -32.99 1.87
N THR A 201 0.64 -33.20 2.01
CA THR A 201 0.11 -34.27 2.86
C THR A 201 0.02 -35.59 2.08
N SER A 202 -0.20 -36.66 2.81
CA SER A 202 -0.60 -37.98 2.22
C SER A 202 -2.11 -38.20 2.37
N SER A 203 -2.90 -37.17 2.71
CA SER A 203 -4.33 -37.30 2.98
C SER A 203 -5.13 -37.06 1.69
N PRO A 204 -5.89 -38.08 1.23
CA PRO A 204 -6.82 -37.89 0.11
C PRO A 204 -7.91 -36.84 0.42
N ASP A 205 -8.36 -36.76 1.68
CA ASP A 205 -9.41 -35.83 2.10
C ASP A 205 -8.99 -34.35 1.89
N VAL A 206 -7.71 -34.02 2.14
CA VAL A 206 -7.18 -32.68 1.87
C VAL A 206 -7.19 -32.40 0.38
N ALA A 207 -6.72 -33.35 -0.44
CA ALA A 207 -6.69 -33.19 -1.89
C ALA A 207 -8.09 -33.01 -2.49
N GLU A 208 -9.09 -33.78 -2.02
CA GLU A 208 -10.48 -33.62 -2.47
C GLU A 208 -11.07 -32.27 -2.10
N GLN A 209 -10.83 -31.78 -0.86
CA GLN A 209 -11.33 -30.50 -0.38
C GLN A 209 -10.63 -29.29 -1.02
N THR A 210 -9.46 -29.48 -1.60
CA THR A 210 -8.69 -28.40 -2.23
C THR A 210 -8.72 -28.43 -3.76
N ALA A 211 -9.36 -29.45 -4.37
CA ALA A 211 -9.41 -29.63 -5.83
C ALA A 211 -9.95 -28.40 -6.57
N PHE A 212 -10.89 -27.66 -5.99
CA PHE A 212 -11.47 -26.45 -6.60
C PHE A 212 -10.51 -25.25 -6.64
N LEU A 213 -9.37 -25.29 -5.95
CA LEU A 213 -8.36 -24.24 -6.02
C LEU A 213 -7.51 -24.30 -7.31
N ILE A 214 -7.71 -25.36 -8.11
CA ILE A 214 -6.95 -25.61 -9.34
C ILE A 214 -7.68 -25.07 -10.59
N GLU A 215 -8.94 -24.68 -10.47
CA GLU A 215 -9.75 -24.04 -11.52
C GLU A 215 -9.50 -22.51 -11.58
#